data_48b0949fc93c6844d4726d1f319e868d
#
_entry.id   48b0949fc93c6844d4726d1f319e868d
#
_cell.length_a   1.000
_cell.length_b   1.000
_cell.length_c   1.000
_cell.angle_alpha   90.00
_cell.angle_beta   90.00
_cell.angle_gamma   90.00
#
_symmetry.space_group_name_H-M   'P 1'
#
loop_
_entity.id
_entity.type
_entity.pdbx_description
1 polymer ?
#
loop_
_entity_poly.entity_id
_entity_poly.type
_entity_poly.pdbx_seq_one_letter_code
_entity_poly.pdbx_strand_id
1 'polypeptide(L)'
;MRRFELIDGEKDAPPCAVIECDQATSTFTATVEGWAGPQDVPVQFGFFVAKGQREIPPEWVWSWVEERIAPPSRHNIGSVMRANGLGEYDPLELLLAGEGRSLQDGFYLREVTEGFRGAARLGREIRLARGVSRLTQAELSRKSGVPQETISRIERGRANPTMSTLEKLARAMGTKINLTIG
;
A
#
# COMPACT_ATOMS: atom_id res chain seq x y z
N MET A 1 -4.80 16.62 1.94
CA MET A 1 -3.97 15.70 1.12
C MET A 1 -4.16 14.30 1.63
N ARG A 2 -4.60 13.35 0.80
CA ARG A 2 -4.73 11.92 1.16
C ARG A 2 -3.59 11.14 0.53
N ARG A 3 -3.15 10.06 1.17
CA ARG A 3 -2.02 9.25 0.72
C ARG A 3 -2.41 7.78 0.63
N PHE A 4 -1.89 7.13 -0.38
CA PHE A 4 -2.18 5.74 -0.68
C PHE A 4 -0.89 5.00 -1.03
N GLU A 5 -0.76 3.79 -0.55
CA GLU A 5 0.26 2.86 -1.01
C GLU A 5 -0.23 2.15 -2.26
N LEU A 6 0.60 2.11 -3.28
CA LEU A 6 0.38 1.33 -4.50
C LEU A 6 1.02 -0.04 -4.34
N ILE A 7 0.22 -1.08 -4.48
CA ILE A 7 0.61 -2.46 -4.20
C ILE A 7 0.33 -3.32 -5.43
N ASP A 8 1.31 -4.12 -5.83
CA ASP A 8 1.12 -5.20 -6.79
C ASP A 8 0.49 -6.41 -6.07
N GLY A 9 -0.76 -6.68 -6.35
CA GLY A 9 -1.51 -7.77 -5.72
C GLY A 9 -1.09 -9.16 -6.18
N GLU A 10 -0.36 -9.27 -7.29
CA GLU A 10 0.16 -10.53 -7.83
C GLU A 10 1.49 -10.92 -7.20
N LYS A 11 2.19 -9.97 -6.57
CA LYS A 11 3.49 -10.18 -5.95
C LYS A 11 3.39 -10.11 -4.42
N ASP A 12 4.10 -10.98 -3.73
CA ASP A 12 4.33 -10.86 -2.26
C ASP A 12 5.46 -9.85 -2.00
N ALA A 13 5.23 -8.58 -2.41
CA ALA A 13 6.18 -7.48 -2.32
C ALA A 13 5.62 -6.34 -1.46
N PRO A 14 6.49 -5.50 -0.88
CA PRO A 14 6.04 -4.27 -0.22
C PRO A 14 5.44 -3.30 -1.25
N PRO A 15 4.74 -2.23 -0.79
CA PRO A 15 4.25 -1.19 -1.69
C PRO A 15 5.34 -0.68 -2.63
N CYS A 16 5.04 -0.55 -3.92
CA CYS A 16 6.01 -0.13 -4.94
C CYS A 16 6.07 1.40 -5.10
N ALA A 17 5.00 2.10 -4.74
CA ALA A 17 4.94 3.56 -4.78
C ALA A 17 3.97 4.10 -3.73
N VAL A 18 4.08 5.39 -3.47
CA VAL A 18 3.09 6.17 -2.72
C VAL A 18 2.42 7.13 -3.68
N ILE A 19 1.09 7.10 -3.73
CA ILE A 19 0.27 8.07 -4.47
C ILE A 19 -0.32 9.05 -3.48
N GLU A 20 -0.20 10.33 -3.77
CA GLU A 20 -0.79 11.41 -2.99
C GLU A 20 -1.83 12.14 -3.85
N CYS A 21 -2.97 12.46 -3.24
CA CYS A 21 -4.02 13.25 -3.89
C CYS A 21 -4.28 14.53 -3.11
N ASP A 22 -4.17 15.65 -3.79
CA ASP A 22 -4.69 16.92 -3.30
C ASP A 22 -6.15 17.03 -3.71
N GLN A 23 -7.05 16.91 -2.72
CA GLN A 23 -8.50 16.97 -2.96
C GLN A 23 -8.99 18.34 -3.45
N ALA A 24 -8.28 19.44 -3.10
CA ALA A 24 -8.67 20.77 -3.51
C ALA A 24 -8.47 21.00 -5.02
N THR A 25 -7.45 20.38 -5.59
CA THR A 25 -7.07 20.52 -7.00
C THR A 25 -7.34 19.25 -7.81
N SER A 26 -7.75 18.16 -7.17
CA SER A 26 -7.86 16.81 -7.76
C SER A 26 -6.56 16.38 -8.47
N THR A 27 -5.41 16.83 -7.95
CA THR A 27 -4.10 16.51 -8.51
C THR A 27 -3.52 15.26 -7.83
N PHE A 28 -3.07 14.32 -8.65
CA PHE A 28 -2.41 13.11 -8.20
C PHE A 28 -0.92 13.19 -8.48
N THR A 29 -0.12 12.80 -7.49
CA THR A 29 1.34 12.65 -7.62
C THR A 29 1.74 11.27 -7.14
N ALA A 30 2.85 10.74 -7.63
CA ALA A 30 3.36 9.45 -7.19
C ALA A 30 4.87 9.49 -6.97
N THR A 31 5.31 8.87 -5.88
CA THR A 31 6.72 8.66 -5.58
C THR A 31 6.98 7.16 -5.49
N VAL A 32 7.86 6.67 -6.34
CA VAL A 32 8.22 5.24 -6.41
C VAL A 32 9.24 4.90 -5.34
N GLU A 33 9.01 3.79 -4.65
CA GLU A 33 9.88 3.29 -3.59
C GLU A 33 11.27 2.90 -4.12
N GLY A 34 12.32 3.13 -3.29
CA GLY A 34 13.71 2.95 -3.70
C GLY A 34 14.08 1.53 -4.17
N TRP A 35 13.35 0.52 -3.69
CA TRP A 35 13.57 -0.89 -4.04
C TRP A 35 12.94 -1.29 -5.38
N ALA A 36 11.87 -0.58 -5.83
CA ALA A 36 11.09 -0.97 -6.98
C ALA A 36 11.81 -0.67 -8.30
N GLY A 37 11.89 -1.66 -9.17
CA GLY A 37 12.37 -1.52 -10.54
C GLY A 37 11.25 -1.21 -11.53
N PRO A 38 11.57 -1.02 -12.82
CA PRO A 38 10.57 -0.74 -13.85
C PRO A 38 9.48 -1.82 -13.99
N GLN A 39 9.80 -3.07 -13.66
CA GLN A 39 8.89 -4.22 -13.70
C GLN A 39 8.00 -4.36 -12.46
N ASP A 40 8.22 -3.53 -11.43
CA ASP A 40 7.52 -3.60 -10.15
C ASP A 40 6.50 -2.47 -9.98
N VAL A 41 6.33 -1.65 -11.00
CA VAL A 41 5.43 -0.51 -11.05
C VAL A 41 4.51 -0.57 -12.26
N PRO A 42 3.39 0.16 -12.29
CA PRO A 42 2.56 0.27 -13.48
C PRO A 42 3.38 0.67 -14.72
N VAL A 43 2.95 0.18 -15.88
CA VAL A 43 3.68 0.42 -17.15
C VAL A 43 3.91 1.91 -17.43
N GLN A 44 2.96 2.76 -17.04
CA GLN A 44 3.05 4.22 -17.16
C GLN A 44 4.21 4.81 -16.36
N PHE A 45 4.60 4.18 -15.25
CA PHE A 45 5.68 4.62 -14.36
C PHE A 45 7.04 3.99 -14.73
N GLY A 46 7.01 2.82 -15.37
CA GLY A 46 8.20 2.02 -15.66
C GLY A 46 9.27 2.77 -16.45
N PHE A 47 8.87 3.62 -17.40
CA PHE A 47 9.78 4.43 -18.20
C PHE A 47 10.60 5.42 -17.34
N PHE A 48 9.98 6.06 -16.37
CA PHE A 48 10.64 7.00 -15.46
C PHE A 48 11.59 6.28 -14.51
N VAL A 49 11.14 5.16 -13.97
CA VAL A 49 11.95 4.32 -13.07
C VAL A 49 13.20 3.78 -13.81
N ALA A 50 13.07 3.37 -15.07
CA ALA A 50 14.20 2.95 -15.90
C ALA A 50 15.24 4.06 -16.10
N LYS A 51 14.83 5.32 -16.06
CA LYS A 51 15.70 6.50 -16.12
C LYS A 51 16.23 6.96 -14.74
N GLY A 52 15.95 6.21 -13.69
CA GLY A 52 16.33 6.57 -12.32
C GLY A 52 15.46 7.63 -11.66
N GLN A 53 14.33 8.03 -12.29
CA GLN A 53 13.38 8.98 -11.72
C GLN A 53 12.43 8.24 -10.77
N ARG A 54 12.19 8.80 -9.61
CA ARG A 54 11.29 8.26 -8.59
C ARG A 54 10.00 9.05 -8.44
N GLU A 55 10.04 10.31 -8.80
CA GLU A 55 8.86 11.16 -8.86
C GLU A 55 8.25 11.05 -10.25
N ILE A 56 6.98 10.62 -10.29
CA ILE A 56 6.25 10.44 -11.55
C ILE A 56 5.50 11.73 -11.84
N PRO A 57 5.63 12.30 -13.06
CA PRO A 57 4.92 13.51 -13.44
C PRO A 57 3.39 13.34 -13.29
N PRO A 58 2.66 14.34 -12.77
CA PRO A 58 1.24 14.25 -12.45
C PRO A 58 0.36 13.77 -13.61
N GLU A 59 0.67 14.14 -14.84
CA GLU A 59 -0.06 13.72 -16.04
C GLU A 59 0.00 12.20 -16.28
N TRP A 60 1.10 11.54 -15.90
CA TRP A 60 1.25 10.09 -16.02
C TRP A 60 0.57 9.35 -14.88
N VAL A 61 0.57 9.97 -13.69
CA VAL A 61 -0.23 9.45 -12.57
C VAL A 61 -1.72 9.56 -12.91
N TRP A 62 -2.15 10.68 -13.49
CA TRP A 62 -3.51 10.88 -13.95
C TRP A 62 -3.90 9.86 -15.02
N SER A 63 -3.05 9.59 -16.01
CA SER A 63 -3.29 8.55 -17.02
C SER A 63 -3.55 7.18 -16.38
N TRP A 64 -2.79 6.83 -15.34
CA TRP A 64 -3.00 5.61 -14.57
C TRP A 64 -4.35 5.62 -13.84
N VAL A 65 -4.75 6.76 -13.28
CA VAL A 65 -6.05 6.94 -12.59
C VAL A 65 -7.21 6.82 -13.57
N GLU A 66 -7.14 7.49 -14.74
CA GLU A 66 -8.19 7.49 -15.76
C GLU A 66 -8.55 6.08 -16.26
N GLU A 67 -7.59 5.16 -16.32
CA GLU A 67 -7.84 3.78 -16.71
C GLU A 67 -8.68 3.00 -15.69
N ARG A 68 -8.86 3.54 -14.48
CA ARG A 68 -9.51 2.87 -13.33
C ARG A 68 -10.83 3.46 -12.92
N ILE A 69 -11.18 4.60 -13.50
CA ILE A 69 -12.43 5.31 -13.17
C ILE A 69 -13.31 5.47 -14.41
N ALA A 70 -14.60 5.60 -14.19
CA ALA A 70 -15.52 5.93 -15.27
C ALA A 70 -15.33 7.40 -15.65
N PRO A 71 -15.04 7.72 -16.93
CA PRO A 71 -14.88 9.12 -17.35
C PRO A 71 -16.18 9.91 -17.22
N PRO A 72 -16.11 11.23 -16.97
CA PRO A 72 -17.31 12.09 -16.80
C PRO A 72 -18.21 12.11 -18.05
N SER A 73 -17.64 11.85 -19.23
CA SER A 73 -18.36 11.80 -20.51
C SER A 73 -19.12 10.48 -20.72
N ARG A 74 -18.98 9.50 -19.83
CA ARG A 74 -19.65 8.20 -19.97
C ARG A 74 -21.17 8.38 -19.92
N HIS A 75 -21.89 7.79 -20.89
CA HIS A 75 -23.35 7.91 -21.01
C HIS A 75 -24.13 7.59 -19.72
N ASN A 76 -23.68 6.59 -18.95
CA ASN A 76 -24.34 6.17 -17.71
C ASN A 76 -23.61 6.65 -16.45
N ILE A 77 -22.81 7.72 -16.51
CA ILE A 77 -22.00 8.19 -15.36
C ILE A 77 -22.87 8.47 -14.12
N GLY A 78 -24.05 9.05 -14.29
CA GLY A 78 -24.97 9.30 -13.19
C GLY A 78 -25.44 8.03 -12.47
N SER A 79 -25.51 6.90 -13.15
CA SER A 79 -25.82 5.61 -12.52
C SER A 79 -24.60 5.05 -11.76
N VAL A 80 -23.41 5.24 -12.31
CA VAL A 80 -22.15 4.87 -11.64
C VAL A 80 -21.99 5.68 -10.36
N MET A 81 -22.20 6.99 -10.42
CA MET A 81 -22.10 7.85 -9.24
C MET A 81 -23.10 7.44 -8.15
N ARG A 82 -24.38 7.25 -8.50
CA ARG A 82 -25.39 6.80 -7.53
C ARG A 82 -25.06 5.43 -6.92
N ALA A 83 -24.55 4.50 -7.71
CA ALA A 83 -24.14 3.18 -7.22
C ALA A 83 -23.01 3.25 -6.20
N ASN A 84 -22.15 4.31 -6.27
CA ASN A 84 -21.08 4.57 -5.33
C ASN A 84 -21.43 5.64 -4.27
N GLY A 85 -22.69 6.07 -4.18
CA GLY A 85 -23.17 7.04 -3.19
C GLY A 85 -22.65 8.46 -3.41
N LEU A 86 -22.22 8.81 -4.63
CA LEU A 86 -21.63 10.10 -4.96
C LEU A 86 -22.69 11.07 -5.53
N GLY A 87 -22.76 12.26 -4.95
CA GLY A 87 -23.62 13.35 -5.44
C GLY A 87 -23.00 14.14 -6.61
N GLU A 88 -21.68 14.25 -6.63
CA GLU A 88 -20.90 14.95 -7.63
C GLU A 88 -19.77 14.06 -8.16
N TYR A 89 -19.24 14.41 -9.34
CA TYR A 89 -18.13 13.65 -9.93
C TYR A 89 -16.84 13.94 -9.17
N ASP A 90 -16.33 12.91 -8.48
CA ASP A 90 -15.08 12.96 -7.75
C ASP A 90 -14.18 11.79 -8.22
N PRO A 91 -13.08 12.08 -8.93
CA PRO A 91 -12.15 11.07 -9.42
C PRO A 91 -11.54 10.23 -8.30
N LEU A 92 -11.23 10.85 -7.16
CA LEU A 92 -10.63 10.15 -6.02
C LEU A 92 -11.62 9.16 -5.40
N GLU A 93 -12.84 9.60 -5.14
CA GLU A 93 -13.86 8.72 -4.55
C GLU A 93 -14.25 7.59 -5.51
N LEU A 94 -14.30 7.84 -6.83
CA LEU A 94 -14.51 6.80 -7.83
C LEU A 94 -13.34 5.79 -7.85
N LEU A 95 -12.11 6.27 -7.77
CA LEU A 95 -10.91 5.44 -7.70
C LEU A 95 -10.94 4.55 -6.45
N LEU A 96 -11.31 5.12 -5.30
CA LEU A 96 -11.36 4.42 -4.02
C LEU A 96 -12.51 3.41 -3.94
N ALA A 97 -13.63 3.69 -4.58
CA ALA A 97 -14.75 2.75 -4.67
C ALA A 97 -14.34 1.42 -5.33
N GLY A 98 -13.35 1.47 -6.25
CA GLY A 98 -12.73 0.31 -6.87
C GLY A 98 -11.42 -0.15 -6.22
N GLU A 99 -11.02 0.42 -5.07
CA GLU A 99 -9.69 0.22 -4.47
C GLU A 99 -8.52 0.50 -5.45
N GLY A 100 -8.74 1.33 -6.46
CA GLY A 100 -7.79 1.57 -7.54
C GLY A 100 -7.49 0.34 -8.41
N ARG A 101 -8.34 -0.68 -8.38
CA ARG A 101 -8.15 -1.92 -9.17
C ARG A 101 -8.55 -1.72 -10.63
N SER A 102 -7.86 -2.46 -11.51
CA SER A 102 -8.17 -2.58 -12.92
C SER A 102 -8.20 -4.06 -13.32
N LEU A 103 -8.85 -4.35 -14.44
CA LEU A 103 -8.78 -5.68 -15.07
C LEU A 103 -7.51 -5.87 -15.92
N GLN A 104 -6.72 -4.81 -16.09
CA GLN A 104 -5.55 -4.79 -16.97
C GLN A 104 -4.25 -5.11 -16.23
N ASP A 105 -4.22 -4.90 -14.92
CA ASP A 105 -3.06 -5.16 -14.07
C ASP A 105 -3.47 -5.56 -12.64
N GLY A 106 -2.50 -6.06 -11.86
CA GLY A 106 -2.70 -6.48 -10.48
C GLY A 106 -2.59 -5.38 -9.43
N PHE A 107 -2.39 -4.12 -9.84
CA PHE A 107 -2.18 -3.03 -8.87
C PHE A 107 -3.47 -2.58 -8.19
N TYR A 108 -3.35 -2.22 -6.91
CA TYR A 108 -4.43 -1.63 -6.13
C TYR A 108 -3.90 -0.60 -5.12
N LEU A 109 -4.81 0.22 -4.61
CA LEU A 109 -4.52 1.26 -3.61
C LEU A 109 -4.92 0.79 -2.21
N ARG A 110 -4.09 1.16 -1.25
CA ARG A 110 -4.39 1.05 0.18
C ARG A 110 -4.20 2.41 0.83
N GLU A 111 -5.25 2.96 1.43
CA GLU A 111 -5.15 4.25 2.11
C GLU A 111 -4.19 4.18 3.30
N VAL A 112 -3.31 5.18 3.38
CA VAL A 112 -2.35 5.34 4.47
C VAL A 112 -2.93 6.32 5.47
N THR A 113 -3.58 5.81 6.51
CA THR A 113 -3.86 6.61 7.71
C THR A 113 -2.59 6.69 8.56
N GLU A 114 -2.39 7.76 9.34
CA GLU A 114 -1.15 7.92 10.15
C GLU A 114 -0.89 6.73 11.08
N GLY A 115 -1.94 6.15 11.67
CA GLY A 115 -1.84 4.90 12.45
C GLY A 115 -1.42 3.68 11.61
N PHE A 116 -1.68 3.70 10.29
CA PHE A 116 -1.33 2.61 9.37
C PHE A 116 0.13 2.66 8.90
N ARG A 117 0.73 3.87 8.84
CA ARG A 117 2.19 4.01 8.58
C ARG A 117 3.01 3.32 9.64
N GLY A 118 2.62 3.49 10.91
CA GLY A 118 3.25 2.79 12.03
C GLY A 118 3.13 1.28 11.88
N ALA A 119 1.96 0.76 11.54
CA ALA A 119 1.71 -0.67 11.38
C ALA A 119 2.47 -1.27 10.18
N ALA A 120 2.50 -0.60 9.03
CA ALA A 120 3.23 -1.07 7.85
C ALA A 120 4.75 -1.05 8.08
N ARG A 121 5.28 0.02 8.70
CA ARG A 121 6.69 0.12 9.09
C ARG A 121 7.04 -0.97 10.10
N LEU A 122 6.24 -1.13 11.14
CA LEU A 122 6.42 -2.16 12.16
C LEU A 122 6.38 -3.57 11.55
N GLY A 123 5.44 -3.83 10.65
CA GLY A 123 5.31 -5.11 9.96
C GLY A 123 6.57 -5.45 9.13
N ARG A 124 7.13 -4.46 8.44
CA ARG A 124 8.39 -4.59 7.70
C ARG A 124 9.56 -4.93 8.62
N GLU A 125 9.70 -4.20 9.74
CA GLU A 125 10.73 -4.44 10.75
C GLU A 125 10.65 -5.86 11.33
N ILE A 126 9.44 -6.33 11.65
CA ILE A 126 9.22 -7.69 12.16
C ILE A 126 9.60 -8.73 11.10
N ARG A 127 9.21 -8.54 9.84
CA ARG A 127 9.56 -9.44 8.74
C ARG A 127 11.07 -9.50 8.52
N LEU A 128 11.77 -8.36 8.56
CA LEU A 128 13.23 -8.29 8.44
C LEU A 128 13.90 -9.00 9.62
N ALA A 129 13.49 -8.73 10.86
CA ALA A 129 14.02 -9.36 12.06
C ALA A 129 13.83 -10.89 12.03
N ARG A 130 12.66 -11.35 11.56
CA ARG A 130 12.39 -12.78 11.36
C ARG A 130 13.34 -13.39 10.31
N GLY A 131 13.56 -12.70 9.19
CA GLY A 131 14.49 -13.14 8.14
C GLY A 131 15.93 -13.25 8.64
N VAL A 132 16.40 -12.27 9.41
CA VAL A 132 17.73 -12.30 10.06
C VAL A 132 17.84 -13.48 11.03
N SER A 133 16.77 -13.78 11.77
CA SER A 133 16.71 -14.93 12.68
C SER A 133 16.50 -16.27 11.96
N ARG A 134 16.41 -16.28 10.63
CA ARG A 134 16.19 -17.45 9.77
C ARG A 134 14.96 -18.28 10.15
N LEU A 135 13.90 -17.62 10.62
CA LEU A 135 12.65 -18.27 10.99
C LEU A 135 11.61 -18.10 9.88
N THR A 136 10.86 -19.18 9.63
CA THR A 136 9.59 -19.08 8.88
C THR A 136 8.50 -18.49 9.78
N GLN A 137 7.39 -18.02 9.19
CA GLN A 137 6.25 -17.57 10.00
C GLN A 137 5.68 -18.66 10.90
N ALA A 138 5.69 -19.92 10.44
CA ALA A 138 5.24 -21.07 11.23
C ALA A 138 6.17 -21.35 12.43
N GLU A 139 7.48 -21.25 12.25
CA GLU A 139 8.44 -21.40 13.33
C GLU A 139 8.37 -20.27 14.34
N LEU A 140 8.22 -19.03 13.86
CA LEU A 140 8.01 -17.88 14.73
C LEU A 140 6.71 -18.03 15.53
N SER A 141 5.64 -18.53 14.90
CA SER A 141 4.37 -18.82 15.59
C SER A 141 4.56 -19.83 16.72
N ARG A 142 5.22 -20.96 16.45
CA ARG A 142 5.49 -21.98 17.47
C ARG A 142 6.35 -21.47 18.63
N LYS A 143 7.37 -20.64 18.34
CA LYS A 143 8.27 -20.09 19.35
C LYS A 143 7.64 -18.98 20.19
N SER A 144 6.84 -18.11 19.54
CA SER A 144 6.24 -16.95 20.21
C SER A 144 4.90 -17.24 20.87
N GLY A 145 4.21 -18.30 20.45
CA GLY A 145 2.82 -18.56 20.82
C GLY A 145 1.81 -17.59 20.16
N VAL A 146 2.25 -16.78 19.19
CA VAL A 146 1.37 -15.91 18.40
C VAL A 146 0.89 -16.67 17.17
N PRO A 147 -0.42 -16.72 16.87
CA PRO A 147 -0.92 -17.44 15.69
C PRO A 147 -0.26 -16.97 14.39
N GLN A 148 0.05 -17.90 13.48
CA GLN A 148 0.71 -17.60 12.20
C GLN A 148 -0.08 -16.59 11.37
N GLU A 149 -1.41 -16.70 11.36
CA GLU A 149 -2.27 -15.73 10.68
C GLU A 149 -2.09 -14.32 11.23
N THR A 150 -1.99 -14.18 12.56
CA THR A 150 -1.74 -12.89 13.22
C THR A 150 -0.37 -12.34 12.81
N ILE A 151 0.68 -13.17 12.79
CA ILE A 151 2.02 -12.79 12.34
C ILE A 151 1.96 -12.31 10.88
N SER A 152 1.31 -13.06 10.00
CA SER A 152 1.12 -12.70 8.60
C SER A 152 0.42 -11.35 8.44
N ARG A 153 -0.65 -11.09 9.21
CA ARG A 153 -1.37 -9.81 9.19
C ARG A 153 -0.51 -8.66 9.70
N ILE A 154 0.28 -8.87 10.75
CA ILE A 154 1.22 -7.87 11.28
C ILE A 154 2.29 -7.55 10.23
N GLU A 155 2.94 -8.55 9.64
CA GLU A 155 3.98 -8.36 8.63
C GLU A 155 3.49 -7.67 7.37
N ARG A 156 2.20 -7.80 7.05
CA ARG A 156 1.53 -7.09 5.95
C ARG A 156 1.02 -5.70 6.35
N GLY A 157 1.26 -5.26 7.58
CA GLY A 157 0.72 -3.99 8.09
C GLY A 157 -0.80 -3.95 8.23
N ARG A 158 -1.46 -5.12 8.30
CA ARG A 158 -2.93 -5.26 8.39
C ARG A 158 -3.43 -5.52 9.80
N ALA A 159 -2.59 -5.34 10.80
CA ALA A 159 -2.95 -5.48 12.20
C ALA A 159 -2.09 -4.55 13.07
N ASN A 160 -2.68 -4.05 14.13
CA ASN A 160 -2.00 -3.31 15.19
C ASN A 160 -1.74 -4.27 16.36
N PRO A 161 -0.52 -4.83 16.49
CA PRO A 161 -0.21 -5.71 17.59
C PRO A 161 -0.13 -4.93 18.91
N THR A 162 -0.53 -5.58 20.00
CA THR A 162 -0.28 -5.05 21.34
C THR A 162 1.21 -5.14 21.69
N MET A 163 1.67 -4.34 22.66
CA MET A 163 3.03 -4.42 23.19
C MET A 163 3.39 -5.83 23.62
N SER A 164 2.47 -6.53 24.31
CA SER A 164 2.66 -7.92 24.73
C SER A 164 2.89 -8.86 23.52
N THR A 165 2.19 -8.65 22.43
CA THR A 165 2.40 -9.41 21.18
C THR A 165 3.78 -9.13 20.60
N LEU A 166 4.20 -7.88 20.55
CA LEU A 166 5.51 -7.46 20.05
C LEU A 166 6.64 -8.07 20.89
N GLU A 167 6.52 -8.02 22.22
CA GLU A 167 7.50 -8.62 23.13
C GLU A 167 7.66 -10.12 22.93
N LYS A 168 6.54 -10.85 22.73
CA LYS A 168 6.57 -12.29 22.42
C LYS A 168 7.33 -12.56 21.10
N LEU A 169 7.05 -11.78 20.07
CA LEU A 169 7.73 -11.92 18.77
C LEU A 169 9.23 -11.60 18.89
N ALA A 170 9.58 -10.49 19.54
CA ALA A 170 10.97 -10.08 19.71
C ALA A 170 11.76 -11.11 20.50
N ARG A 171 11.20 -11.64 21.60
CA ARG A 171 11.83 -12.70 22.41
C ARG A 171 12.06 -13.96 21.57
N ALA A 172 11.08 -14.36 20.77
CA ALA A 172 11.16 -15.56 19.92
C ALA A 172 12.23 -15.42 18.81
N MET A 173 12.48 -14.20 18.35
CA MET A 173 13.50 -13.85 17.34
C MET A 173 14.87 -13.56 17.97
N GLY A 174 14.99 -13.51 19.29
CA GLY A 174 16.24 -13.15 19.98
C GLY A 174 16.63 -11.67 19.82
N THR A 175 15.66 -10.80 19.57
CA THR A 175 15.85 -9.34 19.36
C THR A 175 15.19 -8.52 20.46
N LYS A 176 15.48 -7.21 20.48
CA LYS A 176 14.86 -6.26 21.41
C LYS A 176 14.02 -5.26 20.63
N ILE A 177 12.95 -4.79 21.27
CA ILE A 177 12.14 -3.68 20.75
C ILE A 177 12.75 -2.39 21.28
N ASN A 178 13.10 -1.47 20.37
CA ASN A 178 13.47 -0.12 20.71
C ASN A 178 12.35 0.82 20.26
N LEU A 179 11.67 1.46 21.20
CA LEU A 179 10.66 2.49 20.94
C LEU A 179 11.29 3.85 21.14
N THR A 180 11.29 4.64 20.07
CA THR A 180 11.65 6.05 20.14
C THR A 180 10.38 6.86 19.94
N ILE A 181 10.03 7.69 20.92
CA ILE A 181 8.96 8.66 20.84
C ILE A 181 9.63 10.00 20.53
N GLY A 182 9.39 10.51 19.34
CA GLY A 182 9.89 11.80 18.87
C GLY A 182 8.76 12.80 18.71
#